data_6075d42dc9a8b62d27c225328d1bc5cc
#
_entry.id   6075d42dc9a8b62d27c225328d1bc5cc
#
_cell.length_a   1.000
_cell.length_b   1.000
_cell.length_c   1.000
_cell.angle_alpha   90.00
_cell.angle_beta   90.00
_cell.angle_gamma   90.00
#
_symmetry.space_group_name_H-M   'P 1'
#
loop_
_entity.id
_entity.type
_entity.pdbx_description
1 polymer ?
#
loop_
_entity_poly.entity_id
_entity_poly.type
_entity_poly.pdbx_seq_one_letter_code
_entity_poly.pdbx_strand_id
1 'polypeptide(L)'
;MSRENCYVEKLPQKLYKIGMFAQMNRVTIKALRHYDDIGLLKPEYVDEINGYRYYTSAQLPQLHRILAMRELGFSLKEIKKSMMAFQKKIC
;
A
#
# COMPACT_ATOMS: atom_id res chain seq x y z
N MET A 1 -1.28 -13.64 19.67
CA MET A 1 -2.39 -14.22 19.00
C MET A 1 -2.71 -13.54 17.73
N SER A 2 -2.82 -14.30 16.70
CA SER A 2 -3.02 -13.71 15.39
C SER A 2 -4.37 -13.02 15.25
N ARG A 3 -5.37 -13.47 16.03
CA ARG A 3 -6.66 -12.80 15.93
C ARG A 3 -6.62 -11.37 16.39
N GLU A 4 -5.65 -11.02 17.21
CA GLU A 4 -5.55 -9.64 17.65
C GLU A 4 -5.24 -8.71 16.52
N ASN A 5 -4.60 -9.21 15.48
CA ASN A 5 -4.30 -8.38 14.33
C ASN A 5 -5.56 -7.96 13.62
N CYS A 6 -6.57 -8.80 13.62
CA CYS A 6 -7.82 -8.45 12.98
C CYS A 6 -8.50 -7.32 13.73
N TYR A 7 -8.39 -7.32 15.03
CA TYR A 7 -8.96 -6.23 15.83
C TYR A 7 -8.23 -4.93 15.61
N VAL A 8 -6.90 -5.03 15.48
CA VAL A 8 -6.10 -3.84 15.24
C VAL A 8 -6.54 -3.14 13.97
N GLU A 9 -6.93 -3.92 12.98
CA GLU A 9 -7.35 -3.34 11.72
C GLU A 9 -8.60 -2.49 11.85
N LYS A 10 -9.35 -2.68 12.91
CA LYS A 10 -10.56 -1.90 13.13
C LYS A 10 -10.30 -0.61 13.86
N LEU A 11 -9.09 -0.42 14.34
CA LEU A 11 -8.76 0.83 15.01
C LEU A 11 -8.65 1.95 14.00
N PRO A 12 -8.97 3.17 14.42
CA PRO A 12 -8.83 4.31 13.51
C PRO A 12 -7.42 4.42 12.98
N GLN A 13 -7.31 4.66 11.69
CA GLN A 13 -6.03 4.81 11.03
C GLN A 13 -5.87 6.25 10.62
N LYS A 14 -4.66 6.77 10.79
CA LYS A 14 -4.37 8.10 10.31
C LYS A 14 -4.26 8.06 8.79
N LEU A 15 -4.91 9.01 8.13
CA LEU A 15 -4.87 9.11 6.69
C LEU A 15 -3.79 10.09 6.26
N TYR A 16 -2.99 9.68 5.30
CA TYR A 16 -1.94 10.51 4.72
C TYR A 16 -2.26 10.75 3.25
N LYS A 17 -2.22 12.01 2.84
CA LYS A 17 -2.37 12.29 1.42
C LYS A 17 -1.20 11.68 0.66
N ILE A 18 -1.46 11.38 -0.60
CA ILE A 18 -0.46 10.69 -1.43
C ILE A 18 0.89 11.40 -1.42
N GLY A 19 0.89 12.73 -1.43
CA GLY A 19 2.15 13.47 -1.39
C GLY A 19 2.93 13.24 -0.12
N MET A 20 2.22 13.24 1.01
CA MET A 20 2.87 12.99 2.29
C MET A 20 3.34 11.55 2.39
N PHE A 21 2.51 10.62 1.94
CA PHE A 21 2.86 9.21 2.00
C PHE A 21 4.09 8.92 1.14
N ALA A 22 4.16 9.58 -0.03
CA ALA A 22 5.31 9.44 -0.91
C ALA A 22 6.57 9.97 -0.24
N GLN A 23 6.46 11.14 0.36
CA GLN A 23 7.61 11.77 1.01
C GLN A 23 8.11 10.93 2.18
N MET A 24 7.20 10.42 2.98
CA MET A 24 7.56 9.60 4.14
C MET A 24 8.36 8.36 3.72
N ASN A 25 8.07 7.84 2.56
CA ASN A 25 8.67 6.59 2.10
C ASN A 25 9.71 6.77 1.01
N ARG A 26 10.03 8.01 0.70
CA ARG A 26 11.06 8.33 -0.29
C ARG A 26 10.76 7.72 -1.65
N VAL A 27 9.50 7.78 -2.04
CA VAL A 27 9.09 7.38 -3.38
C VAL A 27 8.39 8.56 -4.02
N THR A 28 8.19 8.50 -5.32
CA THR A 28 7.53 9.58 -6.02
C THR A 28 6.03 9.37 -6.02
N ILE A 29 5.30 10.47 -6.14
CA ILE A 29 3.84 10.38 -6.29
C ILE A 29 3.52 9.60 -7.56
N LYS A 30 4.33 9.80 -8.59
CA LYS A 30 4.15 9.10 -9.85
C LYS A 30 4.23 7.59 -9.67
N ALA A 31 5.16 7.13 -8.84
CA ALA A 31 5.29 5.70 -8.58
C ALA A 31 4.07 5.17 -7.86
N LEU A 32 3.59 5.90 -6.84
CA LEU A 32 2.40 5.47 -6.12
C LEU A 32 1.19 5.41 -7.02
N ARG A 33 1.05 6.38 -7.90
CA ARG A 33 -0.07 6.38 -8.83
C ARG A 33 0.01 5.20 -9.79
N HIS A 34 1.21 4.88 -10.21
CA HIS A 34 1.41 3.74 -11.09
C HIS A 34 1.04 2.44 -10.38
N TYR A 35 1.43 2.31 -9.11
CA TYR A 35 1.08 1.12 -8.33
C TYR A 35 -0.42 0.99 -8.19
N ASP A 36 -1.11 2.12 -8.04
CA ASP A 36 -2.57 2.11 -7.99
C ASP A 36 -3.16 1.66 -9.33
N ASP A 37 -2.63 2.20 -10.42
CA ASP A 37 -3.14 1.88 -11.76
C ASP A 37 -3.04 0.39 -12.07
N ILE A 38 -1.96 -0.24 -11.67
CA ILE A 38 -1.79 -1.66 -11.98
C ILE A 38 -2.33 -2.55 -10.87
N GLY A 39 -2.93 -1.96 -9.84
CA GLY A 39 -3.54 -2.76 -8.78
C GLY A 39 -2.56 -3.33 -7.79
N LEU A 40 -1.34 -2.77 -7.73
CA LEU A 40 -0.32 -3.29 -6.84
C LEU A 40 -0.46 -2.72 -5.43
N LEU A 41 -0.78 -1.44 -5.32
CA LEU A 41 -1.00 -0.80 -4.03
C LEU A 41 -2.04 0.28 -4.22
N LYS A 42 -3.24 0.03 -3.74
CA LYS A 42 -4.33 0.97 -3.90
C LYS A 42 -4.48 1.82 -2.65
N PRO A 43 -4.87 3.09 -2.81
CA PRO A 43 -5.07 3.93 -1.63
C PRO A 43 -6.21 3.38 -0.81
N GLU A 44 -6.13 3.61 0.48
CA GLU A 44 -7.17 3.17 1.40
C GLU A 44 -8.47 3.92 1.15
N TYR A 45 -8.36 5.17 0.74
CA TYR A 45 -9.52 6.03 0.58
C TYR A 45 -9.27 7.02 -0.55
N VAL A 46 -10.27 7.24 -1.37
CA VAL A 46 -10.24 8.28 -2.41
C VAL A 46 -11.42 9.20 -2.17
N ASP A 47 -11.14 10.48 -2.00
CA ASP A 47 -12.18 11.46 -1.77
C ASP A 47 -12.97 11.66 -3.06
N GLU A 48 -14.27 11.47 -2.98
CA GLU A 48 -15.11 11.52 -4.16
C GLU A 48 -15.28 12.94 -4.71
N ILE A 49 -15.07 13.93 -3.85
CA ILE A 49 -15.29 15.31 -4.26
C ILE A 49 -14.07 15.87 -4.96
N ASN A 50 -12.89 15.71 -4.36
CA ASN A 50 -11.68 16.28 -4.93
C ASN A 50 -10.74 15.27 -5.57
N GLY A 51 -11.04 13.97 -5.43
CA GLY A 51 -10.22 12.95 -6.05
C GLY A 51 -8.90 12.70 -5.35
N TYR A 52 -8.70 13.26 -4.17
CA TYR A 52 -7.46 13.05 -3.44
C TYR A 52 -7.35 11.62 -2.95
N ARG A 53 -6.15 11.08 -3.05
CA ARG A 53 -5.87 9.72 -2.60
C ARG A 53 -5.23 9.75 -1.23
N TYR A 54 -5.68 8.87 -0.34
CA TYR A 54 -5.17 8.79 1.02
C TYR A 54 -4.71 7.39 1.33
N TYR A 55 -3.59 7.31 2.02
CA TYR A 55 -2.99 6.04 2.43
C TYR A 55 -2.90 6.00 3.94
N THR A 56 -2.77 4.81 4.50
CA THR A 56 -2.67 4.65 5.96
C THR A 56 -1.37 3.96 6.33
N SER A 57 -1.04 4.05 7.62
CA SER A 57 0.14 3.37 8.12
C SER A 57 0.01 1.86 8.01
N ALA A 58 -1.21 1.34 7.97
CA ALA A 58 -1.42 -0.09 7.80
C ALA A 58 -0.95 -0.57 6.44
N GLN A 59 -0.77 0.34 5.49
CA GLN A 59 -0.30 -0.01 4.16
C GLN A 59 1.22 0.03 4.02
N LEU A 60 1.92 0.47 5.07
CA LEU A 60 3.37 0.54 5.02
C LEU A 60 4.04 -0.80 4.76
N PRO A 61 3.64 -1.89 5.43
CA PRO A 61 4.30 -3.18 5.15
C PRO A 61 4.17 -3.57 3.69
N GLN A 62 3.02 -3.30 3.09
CA GLN A 62 2.79 -3.62 1.69
C GLN A 62 3.72 -2.82 0.79
N LEU A 63 3.82 -1.52 1.04
CA LEU A 63 4.72 -0.68 0.25
C LEU A 63 6.17 -1.10 0.43
N HIS A 64 6.57 -1.39 1.66
CA HIS A 64 7.94 -1.79 1.93
C HIS A 64 8.29 -3.08 1.20
N ARG A 65 7.34 -4.00 1.12
CA ARG A 65 7.57 -5.24 0.39
C ARG A 65 7.77 -4.97 -1.10
N ILE A 66 6.97 -4.07 -1.65
CA ILE A 66 7.12 -3.69 -3.06
C ILE A 66 8.51 -3.12 -3.31
N LEU A 67 8.92 -2.19 -2.47
CA LEU A 67 10.21 -1.53 -2.66
C LEU A 67 11.37 -2.51 -2.50
N ALA A 68 11.28 -3.40 -1.52
CA ALA A 68 12.33 -4.37 -1.30
C ALA A 68 12.46 -5.32 -2.49
N MET A 69 11.35 -5.78 -3.03
CA MET A 69 11.39 -6.68 -4.16
C MET A 69 11.91 -5.99 -5.40
N ARG A 70 11.59 -4.70 -5.57
CA ARG A 70 12.13 -3.97 -6.70
C ARG A 70 13.64 -3.83 -6.61
N GLU A 71 14.14 -3.63 -5.40
CA GLU A 71 15.58 -3.53 -5.21
C GLU A 71 16.26 -4.84 -5.55
N LEU A 72 15.57 -5.94 -5.35
CA LEU A 72 16.12 -7.25 -5.68
C LEU A 72 16.00 -7.58 -7.17
N GLY A 73 15.36 -6.71 -7.93
CA GLY A 73 15.31 -6.88 -9.37
C GLY A 73 14.03 -7.52 -9.89
N PHE A 74 13.04 -7.72 -9.03
CA PHE A 74 11.78 -8.29 -9.49
C PHE A 74 10.99 -7.27 -10.30
N SER A 75 10.30 -7.75 -11.32
CA SER A 75 9.44 -6.88 -12.10
C SER A 75 8.17 -6.59 -11.32
N LEU A 76 7.48 -5.51 -11.71
CA LEU A 76 6.23 -5.18 -11.04
C LEU A 76 5.20 -6.28 -11.19
N LYS A 77 5.23 -6.97 -12.32
CA LYS A 77 4.32 -8.07 -12.56
C LYS A 77 4.58 -9.20 -11.57
N GLU A 78 5.85 -9.52 -11.36
CA GLU A 78 6.22 -10.56 -10.42
C GLU A 78 5.87 -10.17 -8.99
N ILE A 79 6.08 -8.90 -8.66
CA ILE A 79 5.76 -8.42 -7.33
C ILE A 79 4.26 -8.53 -7.08
N LYS A 80 3.46 -8.10 -8.06
CA LYS A 80 2.02 -8.16 -7.91
C LYS A 80 1.54 -9.59 -7.70
N LYS A 81 2.10 -10.51 -8.45
CA LYS A 81 1.72 -11.90 -8.32
C LYS A 81 2.02 -12.42 -6.92
N SER A 82 3.19 -12.07 -6.40
CA SER A 82 3.58 -12.46 -5.06
C SER A 82 2.66 -11.86 -4.01
N MET A 83 2.32 -10.59 -4.17
CA MET A 83 1.46 -9.90 -3.21
C MET A 83 0.07 -10.50 -3.19
N MET A 84 -0.45 -10.85 -4.35
CA MET A 84 -1.79 -11.44 -4.43
C MET A 84 -1.84 -12.77 -3.71
N ALA A 85 -0.82 -13.59 -3.91
CA ALA A 85 -0.76 -14.86 -3.21
C ALA A 85 -0.67 -14.67 -1.71
N PHE A 86 0.07 -13.67 -1.29
CA PHE A 86 0.25 -13.37 0.12
C PHE A 86 -1.03 -12.87 0.76
N GLN A 87 -1.82 -12.12 0.01
CA GLN A 87 -3.05 -11.54 0.54
C GLN A 87 -4.12 -12.57 0.84
N LYS A 88 -3.97 -13.76 0.34
CA LYS A 88 -4.94 -14.81 0.64
C LYS A 88 -4.85 -15.29 2.07
N LYS A 89 -3.82 -14.87 2.76
CA LYS A 89 -3.63 -15.28 4.14
C LYS A 89 -4.06 -14.19 5.08
N ILE A 90 -5.29 -13.91 5.13
CA ILE A 90 -5.78 -12.91 6.04
C ILE A 90 -6.50 -13.56 7.18
N CYS A 91 -6.56 -12.86 8.28
CA CYS A 91 -7.25 -13.39 9.44
C CYS A 91 -8.75 -13.41 9.26
#